data_c0470d64242182ea73dee231b9fa8127
#
_entry.id   c0470d64242182ea73dee231b9fa8127
#
_cell.length_a   1.000
_cell.length_b   1.000
_cell.length_c   1.000
_cell.angle_alpha   90.00
_cell.angle_beta   90.00
_cell.angle_gamma   90.00
#
_symmetry.space_group_name_H-M   'P 1'
#
loop_
_entity.id
_entity.type
_entity.pdbx_description
1 polymer ?
#
loop_
_entity_poly.entity_id
_entity_poly.type
_entity_poly.pdbx_seq_one_letter_code
_entity_poly.pdbx_strand_id
1 'polypeptide(L)'
;MTPNAHTNMTEELLDMDLSMGDGDWKPTPHGQCLSEVLAENNLVEGKTVLELGAGTGNHTILFTRQGAAHIVATEISQAFADTTRANVERNAPGASVECRVADWLSTEGEYDVVVTNPPFCVSGKQNRRYYIDSLIFDAHKRLKPGGTLVFVQSSMADLAKTLRRLDENGFDTKVLGEREGPFRDYYYKDEAFMEESRAVEGGFETRDGVDYETLTVVMGTLRPYSPPAIAHLPTGESS
;
A
#
# COMPACT_ATOMS: atom_id res chain seq x y z
N MET A 1 -21.53 20.12 19.53
CA MET A 1 -21.20 19.94 18.08
C MET A 1 -21.62 18.52 17.75
N THR A 2 -22.60 18.34 16.87
CA THR A 2 -22.99 17.02 16.36
C THR A 2 -21.85 16.47 15.51
N PRO A 3 -21.41 15.21 15.72
CA PRO A 3 -20.41 14.59 14.85
C PRO A 3 -20.90 14.64 13.40
N ASN A 4 -19.99 14.96 12.49
CA ASN A 4 -20.32 15.00 11.07
C ASN A 4 -20.63 13.56 10.60
N ALA A 5 -21.64 13.33 9.78
CA ALA A 5 -22.05 12.00 9.33
C ALA A 5 -20.90 11.21 8.69
N HIS A 6 -19.95 11.89 8.06
CA HIS A 6 -18.71 11.31 7.55
C HIS A 6 -17.80 10.72 8.64
N THR A 7 -17.64 11.40 9.75
CA THR A 7 -16.80 10.93 10.87
C THR A 7 -17.36 9.65 11.48
N ASN A 8 -18.67 9.56 11.67
CA ASN A 8 -19.34 8.35 12.19
C ASN A 8 -19.16 7.14 11.25
N MET A 9 -19.24 7.35 9.94
CA MET A 9 -19.12 6.25 8.96
C MET A 9 -17.70 5.70 8.89
N THR A 10 -16.70 6.56 8.99
CA THR A 10 -15.28 6.14 9.02
C THR A 10 -14.99 5.36 10.31
N GLU A 11 -15.50 5.80 11.46
CA GLU A 11 -15.34 5.11 12.74
C GLU A 11 -15.98 3.71 12.71
N GLU A 12 -17.19 3.55 12.17
CA GLU A 12 -17.84 2.23 12.00
C GLU A 12 -17.05 1.28 11.08
N LEU A 13 -16.48 1.80 10.01
CA LEU A 13 -15.66 1.01 9.08
C LEU A 13 -14.38 0.49 9.73
N LEU A 14 -13.83 1.23 10.69
CA LEU A 14 -12.58 0.91 11.38
C LEU A 14 -12.77 0.23 12.74
N ASP A 15 -14.00 0.10 13.25
CA ASP A 15 -14.29 -0.65 14.49
C ASP A 15 -14.24 -2.16 14.23
N MET A 16 -13.11 -2.79 14.58
CA MET A 16 -12.82 -4.19 14.29
C MET A 16 -12.38 -4.94 15.55
N ASP A 17 -12.93 -6.14 15.73
CA ASP A 17 -12.44 -7.11 16.73
C ASP A 17 -11.29 -7.93 16.15
N LEU A 18 -10.06 -7.50 16.40
CA LEU A 18 -8.86 -8.16 15.90
C LEU A 18 -8.16 -8.97 17.00
N SER A 19 -7.95 -10.26 16.75
CA SER A 19 -6.99 -11.05 17.50
C SER A 19 -5.63 -11.06 16.82
N MET A 20 -4.59 -11.12 17.63
CA MET A 20 -3.19 -11.25 17.17
C MET A 20 -2.64 -12.56 17.68
N GLY A 21 -2.00 -13.32 16.80
CA GLY A 21 -1.19 -14.48 17.18
C GLY A 21 0.18 -14.08 17.71
N ASP A 22 0.90 -15.02 18.28
CA ASP A 22 2.29 -14.82 18.70
C ASP A 22 3.16 -14.54 17.47
N GLY A 23 3.81 -13.38 17.47
CA GLY A 23 4.67 -12.94 16.37
C GLY A 23 3.99 -12.12 15.28
N ASP A 24 2.68 -11.89 15.35
CA ASP A 24 1.96 -11.03 14.40
C ASP A 24 2.47 -9.58 14.45
N TRP A 25 2.42 -8.94 13.31
CA TRP A 25 2.72 -7.51 13.20
C TRP A 25 1.64 -6.70 13.90
N LYS A 26 2.05 -5.94 14.92
CA LYS A 26 1.14 -4.99 15.57
C LYS A 26 0.74 -3.88 14.60
N PRO A 27 -0.46 -3.33 14.73
CA PRO A 27 -0.86 -2.16 13.97
C PRO A 27 0.19 -1.06 14.06
N THR A 28 0.60 -0.54 12.91
CA THR A 28 1.62 0.49 12.81
C THR A 28 0.98 1.82 12.43
N PRO A 29 1.60 2.98 12.72
CA PRO A 29 1.11 4.27 12.20
C PRO A 29 0.92 4.28 10.69
N HIS A 30 1.77 3.57 9.91
CA HIS A 30 1.59 3.40 8.48
C HIS A 30 0.29 2.66 8.14
N GLY A 31 0.05 1.51 8.77
CA GLY A 31 -1.18 0.74 8.58
C GLY A 31 -2.42 1.52 9.01
N GLN A 32 -2.34 2.27 10.11
CA GLN A 32 -3.42 3.14 10.56
C GLN A 32 -3.69 4.26 9.56
N CYS A 33 -2.66 4.97 9.09
CA CYS A 33 -2.79 6.00 8.07
C CYS A 33 -3.45 5.46 6.80
N LEU A 34 -3.00 4.28 6.34
CA LEU A 34 -3.59 3.62 5.18
C LEU A 34 -5.06 3.29 5.41
N SER A 35 -5.42 2.70 6.57
CA SER A 35 -6.80 2.36 6.92
C SER A 35 -7.71 3.59 6.93
N GLU A 36 -7.29 4.68 7.58
CA GLU A 36 -8.07 5.91 7.68
C GLU A 36 -8.32 6.53 6.30
N VAL A 37 -7.26 6.66 5.48
CA VAL A 37 -7.37 7.22 4.14
C VAL A 37 -8.22 6.34 3.22
N LEU A 38 -8.12 5.01 3.33
CA LEU A 38 -8.95 4.08 2.57
C LEU A 38 -10.43 4.10 3.02
N ALA A 39 -10.69 4.30 4.31
CA ALA A 39 -12.04 4.45 4.81
C ALA A 39 -12.72 5.74 4.32
N GLU A 40 -11.94 6.82 4.14
CA GLU A 40 -12.39 8.08 3.56
C GLU A 40 -12.59 8.01 2.02
N ASN A 41 -11.96 7.01 1.36
CA ASN A 41 -11.94 6.86 -0.09
C ASN A 41 -12.34 5.45 -0.49
N ASN A 42 -13.62 5.21 -0.81
CA ASN A 42 -14.05 3.90 -1.28
C ASN A 42 -13.55 3.63 -2.70
N LEU A 43 -12.46 2.87 -2.80
CA LEU A 43 -11.82 2.51 -4.07
C LEU A 43 -12.19 1.11 -4.56
N VAL A 44 -12.91 0.32 -3.75
CA VAL A 44 -13.00 -1.14 -3.92
C VAL A 44 -14.40 -1.67 -4.19
N GLU A 45 -15.44 -0.83 -4.13
CA GLU A 45 -16.82 -1.26 -4.35
C GLU A 45 -17.00 -1.97 -5.70
N GLY A 46 -17.50 -3.21 -5.64
CA GLY A 46 -17.73 -4.07 -6.80
C GLY A 46 -16.46 -4.58 -7.49
N LYS A 47 -15.26 -4.36 -6.92
CA LYS A 47 -13.98 -4.68 -7.55
C LYS A 47 -13.32 -5.93 -6.98
N THR A 48 -12.40 -6.50 -7.76
CA THR A 48 -11.46 -7.53 -7.30
C THR A 48 -10.21 -6.87 -6.72
N VAL A 49 -9.86 -7.24 -5.49
CA VAL A 49 -8.77 -6.62 -4.72
C VAL A 49 -7.69 -7.65 -4.41
N LEU A 50 -6.44 -7.27 -4.57
CA LEU A 50 -5.28 -7.98 -4.03
C LEU A 50 -4.69 -7.16 -2.90
N GLU A 51 -4.65 -7.71 -1.70
CA GLU A 51 -3.88 -7.16 -0.58
C GLU A 51 -2.57 -7.95 -0.41
N LEU A 52 -1.45 -7.24 -0.49
CA LEU A 52 -0.12 -7.82 -0.31
C LEU A 52 0.34 -7.56 1.12
N GLY A 53 0.53 -8.66 1.90
CA GLY A 53 0.90 -8.58 3.31
C GLY A 53 -0.25 -8.10 4.19
N ALA A 54 -1.32 -8.90 4.29
CA ALA A 54 -2.55 -8.53 4.99
C ALA A 54 -2.42 -8.41 6.52
N GLY A 55 -1.39 -9.04 7.12
CA GLY A 55 -1.14 -8.98 8.56
C GLY A 55 -2.32 -9.49 9.38
N THR A 56 -2.89 -8.65 10.21
CA THR A 56 -4.10 -8.97 10.99
C THR A 56 -5.39 -8.94 10.18
N GLY A 57 -5.34 -8.54 8.91
CA GLY A 57 -6.51 -8.48 8.02
C GLY A 57 -7.37 -7.22 8.14
N ASN A 58 -6.88 -6.17 8.80
CA ASN A 58 -7.64 -4.95 9.00
C ASN A 58 -8.08 -4.28 7.68
N HIS A 59 -7.19 -4.18 6.69
CA HIS A 59 -7.59 -3.63 5.39
C HIS A 59 -8.50 -4.60 4.64
N THR A 60 -8.24 -5.92 4.69
CA THR A 60 -9.14 -6.93 4.12
C THR A 60 -10.57 -6.79 4.66
N ILE A 61 -10.73 -6.63 5.99
CA ILE A 61 -12.04 -6.39 6.63
C ILE A 61 -12.65 -5.07 6.15
N LEU A 62 -11.86 -4.00 6.09
CA LEU A 62 -12.30 -2.71 5.57
C LEU A 62 -12.85 -2.85 4.15
N PHE A 63 -12.13 -3.56 3.26
CA PHE A 63 -12.55 -3.75 1.88
C PHE A 63 -13.84 -4.55 1.77
N THR A 64 -14.07 -5.56 2.62
CA THR A 64 -15.33 -6.27 2.65
C THR A 64 -16.49 -5.36 3.03
N ARG A 65 -16.29 -4.50 4.03
CA ARG A 65 -17.29 -3.50 4.48
C ARG A 65 -17.55 -2.42 3.44
N GLN A 66 -16.56 -2.13 2.59
CA GLN A 66 -16.68 -1.21 1.46
C GLN A 66 -17.26 -1.85 0.19
N GLY A 67 -17.65 -3.12 0.25
CA GLY A 67 -18.35 -3.79 -0.86
C GLY A 67 -17.45 -4.33 -1.96
N ALA A 68 -16.19 -4.70 -1.67
CA ALA A 68 -15.35 -5.40 -2.63
C ALA A 68 -16.03 -6.71 -3.09
N ALA A 69 -15.99 -7.00 -4.41
CA ALA A 69 -16.61 -8.19 -4.97
C ALA A 69 -15.85 -9.47 -4.60
N HIS A 70 -14.54 -9.39 -4.56
CA HIS A 70 -13.65 -10.49 -4.16
C HIS A 70 -12.30 -9.93 -3.70
N ILE A 71 -11.73 -10.54 -2.65
CA ILE A 71 -10.44 -10.13 -2.11
C ILE A 71 -9.52 -11.35 -2.05
N VAL A 72 -8.30 -11.19 -2.56
CA VAL A 72 -7.19 -12.10 -2.30
C VAL A 72 -6.24 -11.40 -1.33
N ALA A 73 -6.15 -11.93 -0.11
CA ALA A 73 -5.25 -11.45 0.94
C ALA A 73 -4.04 -12.37 1.02
N THR A 74 -2.83 -11.86 0.80
CA THR A 74 -1.62 -12.68 0.82
C THR A 74 -0.79 -12.43 2.06
N GLU A 75 -0.13 -13.50 2.54
CA GLU A 75 0.81 -13.46 3.64
C GLU A 75 1.97 -14.43 3.42
N ILE A 76 3.13 -14.11 4.01
CA ILE A 76 4.36 -14.89 3.80
C ILE A 76 4.33 -16.25 4.50
N SER A 77 3.52 -16.42 5.55
CA SER A 77 3.44 -17.66 6.33
C SER A 77 2.01 -18.12 6.52
N GLN A 78 1.84 -19.44 6.75
CA GLN A 78 0.55 -20.04 7.05
C GLN A 78 -0.07 -19.46 8.34
N ALA A 79 0.75 -19.24 9.37
CA ALA A 79 0.26 -18.67 10.63
C ALA A 79 -0.37 -17.28 10.44
N PHE A 80 0.28 -16.40 9.69
CA PHE A 80 -0.24 -15.06 9.38
C PHE A 80 -1.50 -15.12 8.50
N ALA A 81 -1.51 -15.99 7.49
CA ALA A 81 -2.71 -16.20 6.67
C ALA A 81 -3.90 -16.75 7.49
N ASP A 82 -3.64 -17.58 8.48
CA ASP A 82 -4.67 -18.13 9.38
C ASP A 82 -5.19 -17.04 10.34
N THR A 83 -4.33 -16.16 10.86
CA THR A 83 -4.73 -14.99 11.65
C THR A 83 -5.63 -14.07 10.83
N THR A 84 -5.21 -13.71 9.60
CA THR A 84 -6.01 -12.91 8.67
C THR A 84 -7.39 -13.52 8.47
N ARG A 85 -7.45 -14.83 8.15
CA ARG A 85 -8.71 -15.57 7.91
C ARG A 85 -9.62 -15.56 9.14
N ALA A 86 -9.07 -15.81 10.32
CA ALA A 86 -9.85 -15.85 11.56
C ALA A 86 -10.45 -14.46 11.89
N ASN A 87 -9.70 -13.39 11.68
CA ASN A 87 -10.18 -12.04 11.90
C ASN A 87 -11.22 -11.62 10.86
N VAL A 88 -11.03 -11.99 9.59
CA VAL A 88 -12.04 -11.75 8.55
C VAL A 88 -13.34 -12.48 8.86
N GLU A 89 -13.29 -13.76 9.21
CA GLU A 89 -14.50 -14.54 9.53
C GLU A 89 -15.25 -13.96 10.74
N ARG A 90 -14.54 -13.43 11.73
CA ARG A 90 -15.15 -12.78 12.91
C ARG A 90 -15.83 -11.47 12.58
N ASN A 91 -15.22 -10.63 11.72
CA ASN A 91 -15.67 -9.27 11.44
C ASN A 91 -16.58 -9.15 10.20
N ALA A 92 -16.50 -10.11 9.28
CA ALA A 92 -17.22 -10.11 8.01
C ALA A 92 -17.53 -11.57 7.56
N PRO A 93 -18.33 -12.33 8.35
CA PRO A 93 -18.61 -13.74 8.07
C PRO A 93 -19.26 -13.92 6.69
N GLY A 94 -18.76 -14.89 5.94
CA GLY A 94 -19.25 -15.18 4.60
C GLY A 94 -18.78 -14.23 3.50
N ALA A 95 -17.85 -13.31 3.80
CA ALA A 95 -17.24 -12.45 2.79
C ALA A 95 -16.44 -13.25 1.75
N SER A 96 -16.43 -12.77 0.50
CA SER A 96 -15.67 -13.38 -0.60
C SER A 96 -14.18 -13.07 -0.48
N VAL A 97 -13.49 -13.73 0.47
CA VAL A 97 -12.07 -13.52 0.77
C VAL A 97 -11.31 -14.83 0.65
N GLU A 98 -10.22 -14.81 -0.12
CA GLU A 98 -9.22 -15.89 -0.17
C GLU A 98 -7.96 -15.43 0.56
N CYS A 99 -7.61 -16.09 1.70
CA CYS A 99 -6.33 -15.89 2.37
C CYS A 99 -5.31 -16.89 1.85
N ARG A 100 -4.26 -16.39 1.21
CA ARG A 100 -3.25 -17.19 0.49
C ARG A 100 -1.86 -17.00 1.09
N VAL A 101 -1.13 -18.10 1.24
CA VAL A 101 0.30 -18.04 1.55
C VAL A 101 1.06 -17.79 0.25
N ALA A 102 1.68 -16.64 0.14
CA ALA A 102 2.47 -16.26 -1.03
C ALA A 102 3.49 -15.18 -0.69
N ASP A 103 4.65 -15.24 -1.32
CA ASP A 103 5.57 -14.10 -1.35
C ASP A 103 4.94 -13.02 -2.25
N TRP A 104 4.75 -11.84 -1.70
CA TRP A 104 4.09 -10.75 -2.41
C TRP A 104 4.85 -10.27 -3.67
N LEU A 105 6.19 -10.37 -3.69
CA LEU A 105 6.98 -10.04 -4.88
C LEU A 105 6.74 -11.01 -6.04
N SER A 106 6.39 -12.26 -5.75
CA SER A 106 6.11 -13.30 -6.75
C SER A 106 4.62 -13.50 -7.05
N THR A 107 3.73 -12.81 -6.32
CA THR A 107 2.28 -12.91 -6.56
C THR A 107 1.90 -12.23 -7.87
N GLU A 108 1.20 -12.95 -8.75
CA GLU A 108 0.69 -12.47 -10.03
C GLU A 108 -0.83 -12.58 -10.10
N GLY A 109 -1.45 -11.92 -11.05
CA GLY A 109 -2.89 -11.98 -11.30
C GLY A 109 -3.42 -10.75 -12.02
N GLU A 110 -4.74 -10.66 -12.15
CA GLU A 110 -5.44 -9.54 -12.79
C GLU A 110 -6.48 -8.97 -11.82
N TYR A 111 -6.08 -7.94 -11.08
CA TYR A 111 -6.92 -7.28 -10.08
C TYR A 111 -7.28 -5.85 -10.50
N ASP A 112 -8.43 -5.39 -10.05
CA ASP A 112 -8.84 -4.00 -10.25
C ASP A 112 -8.07 -3.06 -9.31
N VAL A 113 -7.76 -3.55 -8.10
CA VAL A 113 -7.05 -2.78 -7.07
C VAL A 113 -6.00 -3.67 -6.41
N VAL A 114 -4.78 -3.17 -6.29
CA VAL A 114 -3.71 -3.75 -5.49
C VAL A 114 -3.38 -2.81 -4.34
N VAL A 115 -3.44 -3.30 -3.11
CA VAL A 115 -3.17 -2.49 -1.91
C VAL A 115 -2.07 -3.14 -1.08
N THR A 116 -1.21 -2.33 -0.47
CA THR A 116 -0.23 -2.82 0.50
C THR A 116 0.25 -1.71 1.46
N ASN A 117 0.62 -2.14 2.65
CA ASN A 117 1.49 -1.40 3.56
C ASN A 117 2.90 -2.00 3.46
N PRO A 118 3.75 -1.52 2.53
CA PRO A 118 5.02 -2.17 2.24
C PRO A 118 5.97 -2.09 3.43
N PRO A 119 6.81 -3.11 3.66
CA PRO A 119 7.87 -3.03 4.65
C PRO A 119 8.74 -1.80 4.39
N PHE A 120 8.92 -1.00 5.44
CA PHE A 120 9.77 0.18 5.44
C PHE A 120 10.82 0.03 6.53
N CYS A 121 12.04 0.54 6.31
CA CYS A 121 13.12 0.39 7.28
C CYS A 121 13.52 -1.08 7.52
N VAL A 122 13.77 -1.81 6.45
CA VAL A 122 14.31 -3.19 6.58
C VAL A 122 15.79 -3.10 6.82
N SER A 123 16.23 -3.46 8.04
CA SER A 123 17.63 -3.46 8.42
C SER A 123 18.45 -4.44 7.58
N GLY A 124 19.58 -4.00 7.11
CA GLY A 124 20.77 -4.82 6.95
C GLY A 124 21.20 -5.21 5.57
N LYS A 125 20.47 -5.07 4.45
CA LYS A 125 20.98 -5.36 3.09
C LYS A 125 20.21 -4.75 1.93
N GLN A 126 19.04 -4.21 2.16
CA GLN A 126 18.21 -3.63 1.12
C GLN A 126 17.97 -2.18 1.48
N ASN A 127 18.06 -1.29 0.49
CA ASN A 127 17.75 0.11 0.73
C ASN A 127 16.27 0.22 1.16
N ARG A 128 15.94 1.27 1.95
CA ARG A 128 14.59 1.51 2.47
C ARG A 128 13.49 1.56 1.38
N ARG A 129 13.86 1.78 0.12
CA ARG A 129 12.93 1.83 -1.02
C ARG A 129 12.77 0.52 -1.76
N TYR A 130 13.51 -0.53 -1.42
CA TYR A 130 13.53 -1.77 -2.19
C TYR A 130 12.12 -2.30 -2.51
N TYR A 131 11.26 -2.38 -1.49
CA TYR A 131 9.91 -2.89 -1.67
C TYR A 131 9.02 -1.94 -2.47
N ILE A 132 9.13 -0.62 -2.25
CA ILE A 132 8.37 0.38 -3.01
C ILE A 132 8.77 0.34 -4.49
N ASP A 133 10.06 0.34 -4.79
CA ASP A 133 10.55 0.32 -6.17
C ASP A 133 10.19 -1.00 -6.87
N SER A 134 10.32 -2.16 -6.19
CA SER A 134 9.91 -3.46 -6.71
C SER A 134 8.39 -3.54 -6.94
N LEU A 135 7.60 -3.00 -6.02
CA LEU A 135 6.16 -2.92 -6.12
C LEU A 135 5.72 -2.16 -7.38
N ILE A 136 6.29 -0.98 -7.62
CA ILE A 136 5.99 -0.14 -8.78
C ILE A 136 6.40 -0.83 -10.08
N PHE A 137 7.61 -1.38 -10.11
CA PHE A 137 8.17 -2.03 -11.30
C PHE A 137 7.37 -3.26 -11.74
N ASP A 138 6.92 -4.07 -10.78
CA ASP A 138 6.19 -5.31 -11.04
C ASP A 138 4.66 -5.18 -10.98
N ALA A 139 4.12 -3.96 -10.75
CA ALA A 139 2.69 -3.76 -10.58
C ALA A 139 1.84 -4.24 -11.77
N HIS A 140 2.37 -4.10 -13.00
CA HIS A 140 1.70 -4.56 -14.22
C HIS A 140 1.43 -6.07 -14.26
N LYS A 141 2.14 -6.87 -13.45
CA LYS A 141 1.91 -8.32 -13.33
C LYS A 141 0.66 -8.65 -12.48
N ARG A 142 0.10 -7.65 -11.79
CA ARG A 142 -0.98 -7.80 -10.82
C ARG A 142 -2.22 -6.99 -11.14
N LEU A 143 -2.12 -6.05 -12.06
CA LEU A 143 -3.18 -5.11 -12.37
C LEU A 143 -3.79 -5.36 -13.75
N LYS A 144 -5.11 -5.30 -13.80
CA LYS A 144 -5.82 -5.11 -15.06
C LYS A 144 -5.44 -3.77 -15.69
N PRO A 145 -5.55 -3.61 -17.01
CA PRO A 145 -5.48 -2.28 -17.62
C PRO A 145 -6.49 -1.32 -16.97
N GLY A 146 -6.02 -0.15 -16.54
CA GLY A 146 -6.84 0.81 -15.78
C GLY A 146 -6.99 0.48 -14.28
N GLY A 147 -6.40 -0.61 -13.81
CA GLY A 147 -6.37 -0.94 -12.38
C GLY A 147 -5.50 -0.01 -11.56
N THR A 148 -5.68 -0.01 -10.26
CA THR A 148 -5.00 0.91 -9.34
C THR A 148 -4.09 0.21 -8.34
N LEU A 149 -2.90 0.77 -8.14
CA LEU A 149 -1.97 0.43 -7.08
C LEU A 149 -2.10 1.47 -5.96
N VAL A 150 -2.31 1.02 -4.71
CA VAL A 150 -2.41 1.91 -3.55
C VAL A 150 -1.47 1.42 -2.46
N PHE A 151 -0.68 2.32 -1.92
CA PHE A 151 0.23 2.01 -0.81
C PHE A 151 0.53 3.24 0.02
N VAL A 152 0.96 3.02 1.26
CA VAL A 152 1.44 4.06 2.15
C VAL A 152 2.96 4.08 2.15
N GLN A 153 3.54 5.27 2.22
CA GLN A 153 4.97 5.45 2.44
C GLN A 153 5.26 6.60 3.41
N SER A 154 6.44 6.57 4.02
CA SER A 154 7.00 7.68 4.76
C SER A 154 7.63 8.72 3.83
N SER A 155 7.64 9.99 4.23
CA SER A 155 8.40 11.06 3.58
C SER A 155 9.89 10.73 3.45
N MET A 156 10.44 9.96 4.41
CA MET A 156 11.81 9.45 4.35
C MET A 156 12.08 8.52 3.15
N ALA A 157 11.02 8.02 2.49
CA ALA A 157 11.15 7.22 1.27
C ALA A 157 11.24 8.06 -0.01
N ASP A 158 11.33 9.37 0.05
CA ASP A 158 11.40 10.28 -1.10
C ASP A 158 10.14 10.20 -1.99
N LEU A 159 9.11 10.95 -1.60
CA LEU A 159 7.82 10.98 -2.33
C LEU A 159 7.99 11.43 -3.78
N ALA A 160 8.84 12.45 -4.02
CA ALA A 160 9.05 12.95 -5.39
C ALA A 160 9.61 11.86 -6.31
N LYS A 161 10.53 11.04 -5.81
CA LYS A 161 11.06 9.88 -6.52
C LYS A 161 9.99 8.82 -6.76
N THR A 162 9.11 8.58 -5.79
CA THR A 162 8.01 7.63 -5.94
C THR A 162 7.04 8.06 -7.05
N LEU A 163 6.60 9.31 -7.05
CA LEU A 163 5.70 9.84 -8.08
C LEU A 163 6.33 9.78 -9.47
N ARG A 164 7.60 10.15 -9.59
CA ARG A 164 8.36 10.02 -10.85
C ARG A 164 8.47 8.56 -11.31
N ARG A 165 8.76 7.62 -10.40
CA ARG A 165 8.84 6.18 -10.72
C ARG A 165 7.50 5.62 -11.18
N LEU A 166 6.41 6.02 -10.57
CA LEU A 166 5.06 5.63 -11.02
C LEU A 166 4.78 6.14 -12.43
N ASP A 167 5.07 7.42 -12.71
CA ASP A 167 4.88 7.99 -14.06
C ASP A 167 5.74 7.29 -15.12
N GLU A 168 7.03 7.07 -14.84
CA GLU A 168 7.96 6.33 -15.69
C GLU A 168 7.50 4.89 -16.00
N ASN A 169 6.73 4.28 -15.08
CA ASN A 169 6.16 2.93 -15.23
C ASN A 169 4.69 2.93 -15.69
N GLY A 170 4.21 4.03 -16.22
CA GLY A 170 2.92 4.10 -16.90
C GLY A 170 1.72 4.36 -15.99
N PHE A 171 1.90 4.96 -14.83
CA PHE A 171 0.82 5.31 -13.93
C PHE A 171 0.47 6.79 -13.96
N ASP A 172 -0.83 7.09 -13.90
CA ASP A 172 -1.33 8.39 -13.46
C ASP A 172 -1.42 8.39 -11.94
N THR A 173 -0.85 9.41 -11.29
CA THR A 173 -0.64 9.41 -9.84
C THR A 173 -1.56 10.39 -9.11
N LYS A 174 -1.95 10.01 -7.89
CA LYS A 174 -2.70 10.86 -6.96
C LYS A 174 -2.25 10.58 -5.53
N VAL A 175 -2.07 11.62 -4.72
CA VAL A 175 -1.99 11.51 -3.26
C VAL A 175 -3.43 11.49 -2.73
N LEU A 176 -3.80 10.42 -2.00
CA LEU A 176 -5.13 10.26 -1.44
C LEU A 176 -5.29 10.93 -0.09
N GLY A 177 -4.24 10.96 0.70
CA GLY A 177 -4.22 11.59 2.01
C GLY A 177 -2.86 11.47 2.68
N GLU A 178 -2.66 12.27 3.71
CA GLU A 178 -1.42 12.35 4.47
C GLU A 178 -1.72 12.42 5.96
N ARG A 179 -0.82 11.85 6.76
CA ARG A 179 -0.83 11.96 8.22
C ARG A 179 0.60 12.21 8.71
N GLU A 180 0.75 13.13 9.63
CA GLU A 180 2.03 13.39 10.29
C GLU A 180 2.10 12.61 11.60
N GLY A 181 3.28 12.11 11.92
CA GLY A 181 3.52 11.43 13.18
C GLY A 181 4.98 11.51 13.61
N PRO A 182 5.25 11.35 14.92
CA PRO A 182 6.60 11.33 15.43
C PRO A 182 7.33 10.06 14.98
N PHE A 183 8.66 10.17 14.89
CA PHE A 183 9.52 9.01 14.64
C PHE A 183 9.33 7.94 15.70
N ARG A 184 9.52 6.70 15.29
CA ARG A 184 9.52 5.55 16.18
C ARG A 184 10.90 5.34 16.77
N ASP A 185 10.95 4.97 18.05
CA ASP A 185 12.21 4.77 18.79
C ASP A 185 13.20 3.85 18.08
N TYR A 186 12.73 2.87 17.32
CA TYR A 186 13.60 1.93 16.63
C TYR A 186 14.29 2.51 15.41
N TYR A 187 13.83 3.62 14.83
CA TYR A 187 14.50 4.30 13.73
C TYR A 187 15.90 4.76 14.15
N TYR A 188 16.01 5.31 15.36
CA TYR A 188 17.28 5.80 15.92
C TYR A 188 18.29 4.70 16.20
N LYS A 189 17.88 3.42 16.22
CA LYS A 189 18.76 2.27 16.44
C LYS A 189 19.50 1.83 15.19
N ASP A 190 19.09 2.31 14.03
CA ASP A 190 19.70 2.03 12.72
C ASP A 190 20.35 3.30 12.17
N GLU A 191 21.65 3.45 12.41
CA GLU A 191 22.40 4.65 12.02
C GLU A 191 22.45 4.81 10.50
N ALA A 192 22.55 3.72 9.74
CA ALA A 192 22.54 3.74 8.28
C ALA A 192 21.19 4.23 7.74
N PHE A 193 20.09 3.78 8.34
CA PHE A 193 18.75 4.27 8.02
C PHE A 193 18.61 5.77 8.31
N MET A 194 19.09 6.24 9.45
CA MET A 194 19.04 7.66 9.82
C MET A 194 19.90 8.52 8.89
N GLU A 195 21.09 8.05 8.50
CA GLU A 195 21.94 8.75 7.54
C GLU A 195 21.28 8.88 6.17
N GLU A 196 20.73 7.80 5.63
CA GLU A 196 19.97 7.82 4.39
C GLU A 196 18.73 8.71 4.48
N SER A 197 18.04 8.73 5.61
CA SER A 197 16.84 9.56 5.81
C SER A 197 17.16 11.05 5.82
N ARG A 198 18.30 11.45 6.41
CA ARG A 198 18.81 12.84 6.37
C ARG A 198 19.18 13.29 4.97
N ALA A 199 19.52 12.37 4.07
CA ALA A 199 19.85 12.70 2.68
C ALA A 199 18.61 12.98 1.80
N VAL A 200 17.40 12.70 2.32
CA VAL A 200 16.15 12.99 1.60
C VAL A 200 15.72 14.42 1.91
N GLU A 201 15.59 15.24 0.89
CA GLU A 201 15.06 16.60 1.03
C GLU A 201 13.59 16.53 1.53
N GLY A 202 13.30 17.19 2.66
CA GLY A 202 11.99 17.13 3.30
C GLY A 202 11.62 15.74 3.86
N GLY A 203 12.61 14.86 4.07
CA GLY A 203 12.38 13.50 4.58
C GLY A 203 11.77 13.49 5.99
N PHE A 204 12.11 14.45 6.82
CA PHE A 204 11.51 14.65 8.14
C PHE A 204 11.77 16.07 8.66
N GLU A 205 11.03 16.46 9.67
CA GLU A 205 11.17 17.74 10.36
C GLU A 205 11.41 17.52 11.85
N THR A 206 12.34 18.28 12.42
CA THR A 206 12.59 18.26 13.87
C THR A 206 11.93 19.46 14.54
N ARG A 207 11.02 19.22 15.49
CA ARG A 207 10.32 20.24 16.27
C ARG A 207 10.45 19.92 17.76
N ASP A 208 10.92 20.84 18.55
CA ASP A 208 11.12 20.67 20.00
C ASP A 208 11.92 19.41 20.39
N GLY A 209 12.90 19.03 19.56
CA GLY A 209 13.75 17.87 19.77
C GLY A 209 13.10 16.52 19.41
N VAL A 210 11.93 16.53 18.76
CA VAL A 210 11.23 15.36 18.25
C VAL A 210 11.23 15.42 16.72
N ASP A 211 11.63 14.32 16.08
CA ASP A 211 11.57 14.18 14.63
C ASP A 211 10.20 13.66 14.20
N TYR A 212 9.66 14.25 13.13
CA TYR A 212 8.35 13.92 12.56
C TYR A 212 8.47 13.50 11.10
N GLU A 213 7.80 12.42 10.74
CA GLU A 213 7.62 11.99 9.36
C GLU A 213 6.21 12.29 8.86
N THR A 214 6.05 12.46 7.56
CA THR A 214 4.74 12.49 6.91
C THR A 214 4.50 11.13 6.25
N LEU A 215 3.40 10.50 6.62
CA LEU A 215 2.91 9.27 5.98
C LEU A 215 1.97 9.66 4.87
N THR A 216 2.29 9.27 3.64
CA THR A 216 1.51 9.61 2.44
C THR A 216 0.93 8.35 1.83
N VAL A 217 -0.39 8.33 1.60
CA VAL A 217 -1.06 7.28 0.82
C VAL A 217 -1.08 7.69 -0.64
N VAL A 218 -0.38 6.91 -1.45
CA VAL A 218 -0.21 7.14 -2.89
C VAL A 218 -1.08 6.16 -3.67
N MET A 219 -1.77 6.67 -4.69
CA MET A 219 -2.48 5.87 -5.68
C MET A 219 -1.85 6.10 -7.06
N GLY A 220 -1.57 5.01 -7.77
CA GLY A 220 -1.22 5.02 -9.18
C GLY A 220 -2.28 4.26 -9.99
N THR A 221 -2.86 4.88 -11.01
CA THR A 221 -3.76 4.21 -11.96
C THR A 221 -2.97 3.82 -13.19
N LEU A 222 -2.92 2.52 -13.50
CA LEU A 222 -2.18 2.00 -14.65
C LEU A 222 -2.83 2.47 -15.95
N ARG A 223 -2.09 3.27 -16.72
CA ARG A 223 -2.56 3.75 -18.03
C ARG A 223 -2.80 2.57 -18.97
N PRO A 224 -3.86 2.59 -19.77
CA PRO A 224 -4.02 1.61 -20.83
C PRO A 224 -2.78 1.60 -21.73
N TYR A 225 -2.25 0.42 -22.03
CA TYR A 225 -1.13 0.32 -22.95
C TYR A 225 -1.53 0.85 -24.33
N SER A 226 -0.95 1.97 -24.73
CA SER A 226 -0.99 2.44 -26.10
C SER A 226 0.35 2.09 -26.74
N PRO A 227 0.41 1.13 -27.67
CA PRO A 227 1.67 0.87 -28.37
C PRO A 227 2.14 2.18 -28.99
N PRO A 228 3.46 2.48 -28.94
CA PRO A 228 3.99 3.64 -29.63
C PRO A 228 3.56 3.58 -31.10
N ALA A 229 3.10 4.70 -31.65
CA ALA A 229 2.82 4.78 -33.07
C ALA A 229 4.12 4.34 -33.77
N ILE A 230 4.04 3.25 -34.53
CA ILE A 230 5.18 2.79 -35.32
C ILE A 230 5.45 3.91 -36.31
N ALA A 231 6.48 4.72 -36.02
CA ALA A 231 6.98 5.64 -37.01
C ALA A 231 7.35 4.74 -38.23
N HIS A 232 6.68 4.94 -39.34
CA HIS A 232 7.04 4.23 -40.56
C HIS A 232 8.53 4.43 -40.78
N LEU A 233 9.29 3.35 -40.65
CA LEU A 233 10.67 3.36 -41.08
C LEU A 233 10.60 3.82 -42.55
N PRO A 234 11.40 4.81 -42.99
CA PRO A 234 11.44 5.19 -44.38
C PRO A 234 11.77 3.94 -45.19
N THR A 235 10.85 3.54 -46.04
CA THR A 235 11.10 2.48 -47.01
C THR A 235 12.26 2.97 -47.88
N GLY A 236 13.45 2.36 -47.67
CA GLY A 236 14.60 2.67 -48.50
C GLY A 236 14.24 2.42 -49.94
N GLU A 237 14.14 3.49 -50.73
CA GLU A 237 14.16 3.38 -52.20
C GLU A 237 15.54 2.84 -52.57
N SER A 238 15.57 1.59 -53.01
CA SER A 238 16.73 1.02 -53.69
C SER A 238 16.85 1.66 -55.05
N SER A 239 17.87 2.49 -55.23
CA SER A 239 18.37 2.94 -56.52
C SER A 239 19.19 1.84 -57.20
#